data_89af931941a1508397e1c7ac2b97c834
#
_entry.id   89af931941a1508397e1c7ac2b97c834
#
_cell.length_a   1.000
_cell.length_b   1.000
_cell.length_c   1.000
_cell.angle_alpha   90.00
_cell.angle_beta   90.00
_cell.angle_gamma   90.00
#
_symmetry.space_group_name_H-M   'P 1'
#
loop_
_entity.id
_entity.type
_entity.pdbx_description
1 polymer ?
#
loop_
_entity_poly.entity_id
_entity_poly.type
_entity_poly.pdbx_seq_one_letter_code
_entity_poly.pdbx_strand_id
1 'polypeptide(L)'
;RIVRTVLAEKTKPACANPRVTYVKGDSVKLEAFPQAPPGQVIHMTDVVTSREGNLAAGFMTFDKSKLPWHLTYDEVDYVVEGTFTLQANGKTYTCGAGDVMYIPKDTQVVFGSPATCKVLYVTYPANWAEV
;
A
#
# COMPACT_ATOMS: atom_id res chain seq x y z
N ARG A 1 12.73 12.52 -24.17
CA ARG A 1 13.04 12.42 -23.43
C ARG A 1 13.83 12.28 -23.07
N ILE A 2 14.18 12.60 -23.30
CA ILE A 2 14.70 12.36 -22.63
C ILE A 2 15.16 12.28 -22.07
N VAL A 3 15.57 12.46 -21.98
CA VAL A 3 15.88 12.25 -21.13
C VAL A 3 16.31 11.86 -20.77
N ARG A 4 16.51 11.93 -20.91
CA ARG A 4 16.89 11.37 -20.21
C ARG A 4 17.69 10.84 -19.87
N THR A 5 18.01 10.82 -20.02
CA THR A 5 18.73 10.33 -19.54
C THR A 5 19.41 10.45 -18.83
N VAL A 6 19.71 10.70 -18.65
CA VAL A 6 20.21 10.59 -17.78
C VAL A 6 20.21 10.70 -16.76
N LEU A 7 19.95 10.67 -16.56
CA LEU A 7 19.93 10.45 -15.55
C LEU A 7 19.98 9.66 -14.91
N ALA A 8 19.89 9.92 -15.26
CA ALA A 8 19.45 8.78 -14.75
C ALA A 8 20.20 7.99 -14.00
N GLU A 9 20.85 8.12 -13.72
CA GLU A 9 21.45 7.34 -12.99
C GLU A 9 21.27 7.40 -11.66
N LYS A 10 20.56 8.25 -11.21
CA LYS A 10 20.24 8.23 -9.89
C LYS A 10 19.22 7.27 -9.62
N THR A 11 18.47 6.85 -10.53
CA THR A 11 17.59 5.74 -10.32
C THR A 11 18.40 4.47 -10.36
N LYS A 12 17.80 3.39 -9.92
CA LYS A 12 18.40 2.09 -10.04
C LYS A 12 18.77 1.85 -11.49
N PRO A 13 19.96 1.42 -11.78
CA PRO A 13 20.37 1.18 -13.17
C PRO A 13 19.43 0.18 -13.82
N ALA A 14 19.17 0.38 -15.08
CA ALA A 14 18.37 -0.56 -15.81
C ALA A 14 19.06 -1.91 -15.81
N CYS A 15 18.30 -2.96 -15.55
CA CYS A 15 18.81 -4.30 -15.60
C CYS A 15 18.84 -4.74 -17.06
N ALA A 16 19.96 -5.32 -17.51
CA ALA A 16 20.04 -5.82 -18.88
C ALA A 16 18.99 -6.88 -19.13
N ASN A 17 18.63 -7.65 -18.09
CA ASN A 17 17.59 -8.67 -18.16
C ASN A 17 16.60 -8.42 -17.04
N PRO A 18 15.67 -7.49 -17.26
CA PRO A 18 14.67 -7.20 -16.23
C PRO A 18 13.92 -8.46 -15.83
N ARG A 19 13.65 -8.60 -14.55
CA ARG A 19 13.05 -9.81 -14.03
C ARG A 19 11.63 -9.54 -13.54
N VAL A 20 10.77 -10.49 -13.81
CA VAL A 20 9.43 -10.50 -13.24
C VAL A 20 9.53 -11.11 -11.85
N THR A 21 8.86 -10.48 -10.89
CA THR A 21 8.74 -11.02 -9.55
C THR A 21 7.33 -11.58 -9.40
N TYR A 22 7.24 -12.87 -9.07
CA TYR A 22 5.97 -13.52 -8.84
C TYR A 22 5.83 -13.83 -7.36
N VAL A 23 4.72 -13.38 -6.77
CA VAL A 23 4.43 -13.64 -5.37
C VAL A 23 3.12 -14.41 -5.29
N LYS A 24 3.16 -15.60 -4.68
CA LYS A 24 1.95 -16.37 -4.47
C LYS A 24 1.25 -15.82 -3.26
N GLY A 25 0.11 -15.18 -3.48
CA GLY A 25 -0.54 -14.38 -2.45
C GLY A 25 -0.92 -15.15 -1.20
N ASP A 26 -1.36 -16.41 -1.34
CA ASP A 26 -1.78 -17.18 -0.19
C ASP A 26 -0.61 -17.74 0.62
N SER A 27 0.62 -17.57 0.16
CA SER A 27 1.81 -17.96 0.91
C SER A 27 2.38 -16.82 1.74
N VAL A 28 1.83 -15.62 1.62
CA VAL A 28 2.36 -14.45 2.31
C VAL A 28 1.89 -14.47 3.76
N LYS A 29 2.86 -14.33 4.68
CA LYS A 29 2.53 -14.22 6.10
C LYS A 29 2.53 -12.76 6.47
N LEU A 30 1.37 -12.29 6.94
CA LEU A 30 1.23 -10.90 7.37
C LEU A 30 1.69 -10.78 8.81
N GLU A 31 2.32 -9.65 9.11
CA GLU A 31 2.86 -9.39 10.44
C GLU A 31 2.13 -8.22 11.05
N ALA A 32 2.04 -8.22 12.38
CA ALA A 32 1.41 -7.13 13.09
C ALA A 32 2.09 -5.82 12.71
N PHE A 33 1.28 -4.82 12.37
CA PHE A 33 1.81 -3.52 11.97
C PHE A 33 2.30 -2.77 13.21
N PRO A 34 3.60 -2.46 13.32
CA PRO A 34 4.13 -1.85 14.55
C PRO A 34 3.54 -0.49 14.87
N GLN A 35 3.06 0.24 13.86
CA GLN A 35 2.50 1.57 14.05
C GLN A 35 0.99 1.58 14.24
N ALA A 36 0.37 0.41 14.39
CA ALA A 36 -1.04 0.35 14.70
C ALA A 36 -1.29 0.98 16.06
N PRO A 37 -2.35 1.79 16.21
CA PRO A 37 -2.67 2.32 17.53
C PRO A 37 -2.95 1.21 18.53
N PRO A 38 -2.79 1.46 19.83
CA PRO A 38 -3.05 0.42 20.83
C PRO A 38 -4.45 -0.14 20.70
N GLY A 39 -4.56 -1.47 20.79
CA GLY A 39 -5.84 -2.15 20.71
C GLY A 39 -6.34 -2.40 19.31
N GLN A 40 -5.67 -1.90 18.30
CA GLN A 40 -6.07 -2.12 16.90
C GLN A 40 -5.38 -3.35 16.34
N VAL A 41 -6.14 -4.17 15.62
CA VAL A 41 -5.63 -5.41 15.05
C VAL A 41 -5.43 -5.19 13.55
N ILE A 42 -4.20 -4.87 13.18
CA ILE A 42 -3.82 -4.52 11.82
C ILE A 42 -2.54 -5.28 11.49
N HIS A 43 -2.55 -5.97 10.36
CA HIS A 43 -1.37 -6.68 9.89
C HIS A 43 -1.05 -6.21 8.49
N MET A 44 0.24 -6.18 8.14
CA MET A 44 0.61 -5.87 6.77
C MET A 44 2.00 -6.39 6.47
N THR A 45 2.28 -6.57 5.20
CA THR A 45 3.59 -7.00 4.72
C THR A 45 3.76 -6.53 3.29
N ASP A 46 4.86 -5.83 3.03
CA ASP A 46 5.27 -5.50 1.66
C ASP A 46 5.77 -6.77 0.99
N VAL A 47 5.33 -7.01 -0.24
CA VAL A 47 5.80 -8.16 -1.03
C VAL A 47 6.58 -7.72 -2.26
N VAL A 48 6.46 -6.47 -2.66
CA VAL A 48 7.26 -5.81 -3.69
C VAL A 48 7.80 -4.56 -3.04
N THR A 49 9.11 -4.36 -3.13
CA THR A 49 9.77 -3.26 -2.42
C THR A 49 10.73 -2.54 -3.35
N SER A 50 11.48 -1.59 -2.81
CA SER A 50 12.52 -0.89 -3.58
C SER A 50 13.58 -1.84 -4.12
N ARG A 51 13.62 -3.07 -3.62
CA ARG A 51 14.52 -4.07 -4.20
C ARG A 51 14.13 -4.43 -5.61
N GLU A 52 12.83 -4.41 -5.92
CA GLU A 52 12.35 -4.71 -7.25
C GLU A 52 12.32 -3.49 -8.16
N GLY A 53 11.98 -2.32 -7.64
CA GLY A 53 11.87 -1.14 -8.50
C GLY A 53 11.31 0.06 -7.77
N ASN A 54 10.51 0.84 -8.47
CA ASN A 54 10.02 2.11 -7.96
C ASN A 54 8.65 2.04 -7.30
N LEU A 55 8.01 0.89 -7.36
CA LEU A 55 6.71 0.68 -6.73
C LEU A 55 6.86 -0.29 -5.58
N ALA A 56 6.07 -0.09 -4.53
CA ALA A 56 5.90 -1.11 -3.53
C ALA A 56 4.50 -1.66 -3.63
N ALA A 57 4.33 -2.89 -3.22
CA ALA A 57 3.01 -3.50 -3.11
C ALA A 57 3.02 -4.44 -1.94
N GLY A 58 1.87 -4.60 -1.33
CA GLY A 58 1.75 -5.51 -0.21
C GLY A 58 0.30 -5.73 0.13
N PHE A 59 0.10 -6.48 1.21
CA PHE A 59 -1.25 -6.75 1.71
C PHE A 59 -1.38 -6.20 3.11
N MET A 60 -2.57 -5.74 3.43
CA MET A 60 -2.91 -5.33 4.78
C MET A 60 -4.27 -5.89 5.15
N THR A 61 -4.44 -6.22 6.41
CA THR A 61 -5.70 -6.69 6.94
C THR A 61 -6.07 -5.87 8.15
N PHE A 62 -7.38 -5.68 8.33
CA PHE A 62 -7.94 -4.98 9.48
C PHE A 62 -9.00 -5.88 10.11
N ASP A 63 -9.06 -5.91 11.43
CA ASP A 63 -10.09 -6.64 12.15
C ASP A 63 -10.70 -5.67 13.16
N LYS A 64 -11.86 -5.11 12.83
CA LYS A 64 -12.58 -4.15 13.66
C LYS A 64 -11.66 -3.07 14.19
N SER A 65 -10.89 -2.47 13.27
CA SER A 65 -9.80 -1.57 13.64
C SER A 65 -9.76 -0.36 12.72
N LYS A 66 -9.07 0.68 13.19
CA LYS A 66 -8.88 1.92 12.45
C LYS A 66 -7.43 2.34 12.54
N LEU A 67 -6.95 2.97 11.49
CA LEU A 67 -5.59 3.47 11.40
C LEU A 67 -5.62 4.89 10.84
N PRO A 68 -5.48 5.91 11.68
CA PRO A 68 -5.24 7.27 11.18
C PRO A 68 -3.87 7.31 10.54
N TRP A 69 -3.78 7.90 9.37
CA TRP A 69 -2.55 7.88 8.60
C TRP A 69 -2.45 9.11 7.72
N HIS A 70 -1.26 9.66 7.61
CA HIS A 70 -0.99 10.73 6.66
C HIS A 70 -0.12 10.15 5.55
N LEU A 71 -0.63 10.14 4.32
CA LEU A 71 0.12 9.62 3.20
C LEU A 71 1.10 10.67 2.69
N THR A 72 2.38 10.32 2.67
CA THR A 72 3.42 11.15 2.08
C THR A 72 3.84 10.61 0.72
N TYR A 73 2.99 9.81 0.11
CA TYR A 73 3.20 9.08 -1.13
C TYR A 73 1.84 8.83 -1.78
N ASP A 74 1.85 8.41 -3.04
CA ASP A 74 0.62 8.03 -3.74
C ASP A 74 0.31 6.56 -3.48
N GLU A 75 -0.97 6.23 -3.38
CA GLU A 75 -1.36 4.87 -3.10
C GLU A 75 -2.62 4.47 -3.87
N VAL A 76 -2.63 3.22 -4.36
CA VAL A 76 -3.83 2.58 -4.89
C VAL A 76 -4.12 1.39 -3.99
N ASP A 77 -5.38 1.26 -3.58
CA ASP A 77 -5.84 0.13 -2.80
C ASP A 77 -6.88 -0.66 -3.59
N TYR A 78 -6.75 -1.96 -3.56
CA TYR A 78 -7.70 -2.90 -4.14
C TYR A 78 -8.20 -3.81 -3.05
N VAL A 79 -9.52 -3.84 -2.84
CA VAL A 79 -10.10 -4.65 -1.77
C VAL A 79 -10.21 -6.09 -2.25
N VAL A 80 -9.48 -6.98 -1.61
CA VAL A 80 -9.46 -8.40 -1.96
C VAL A 80 -10.68 -9.10 -1.37
N GLU A 81 -10.99 -8.78 -0.11
CA GLU A 81 -12.15 -9.38 0.55
C GLU A 81 -12.56 -8.50 1.73
N GLY A 82 -13.79 -8.67 2.16
CA GLY A 82 -14.33 -7.99 3.33
C GLY A 82 -14.80 -6.58 3.04
N THR A 83 -14.87 -5.76 4.08
CA THR A 83 -15.34 -4.38 4.01
C THR A 83 -14.24 -3.45 4.48
N PHE A 84 -13.79 -2.57 3.62
CA PHE A 84 -12.72 -1.62 3.88
C PHE A 84 -13.30 -0.21 3.88
N THR A 85 -12.98 0.58 4.89
CA THR A 85 -13.44 1.96 4.94
C THR A 85 -12.26 2.92 4.87
N LEU A 86 -12.49 4.04 4.21
CA LEU A 86 -11.53 5.13 4.12
C LEU A 86 -12.28 6.41 4.42
N GLN A 87 -11.79 7.15 5.39
CA GLN A 87 -12.33 8.46 5.72
C GLN A 87 -11.31 9.51 5.34
N ALA A 88 -11.72 10.48 4.55
CA ALA A 88 -10.85 11.56 4.11
C ALA A 88 -11.70 12.76 3.73
N ASN A 89 -11.24 13.96 4.07
CA ASN A 89 -11.89 15.20 3.68
C ASN A 89 -13.37 15.25 4.08
N GLY A 90 -13.67 14.72 5.27
CA GLY A 90 -15.03 14.75 5.80
C GLY A 90 -15.96 13.74 5.16
N LYS A 91 -15.46 12.81 4.37
CA LYS A 91 -16.27 11.82 3.68
C LYS A 91 -15.76 10.43 4.00
N THR A 92 -16.69 9.48 4.15
CA THR A 92 -16.34 8.08 4.38
C THR A 92 -16.72 7.27 3.15
N TYR A 93 -15.74 6.51 2.66
CA TYR A 93 -15.93 5.58 1.55
C TYR A 93 -15.99 4.18 2.14
N THR A 94 -16.99 3.41 1.76
CA THR A 94 -17.13 2.03 2.19
C THR A 94 -16.97 1.15 0.96
N CYS A 95 -15.95 0.31 0.98
CA CYS A 95 -15.54 -0.46 -0.20
C CYS A 95 -15.68 -1.94 0.07
N GLY A 96 -16.15 -2.67 -0.92
CA GLY A 96 -16.24 -4.12 -0.86
C GLY A 96 -15.26 -4.78 -1.82
N ALA A 97 -15.25 -6.10 -1.82
CA ALA A 97 -14.33 -6.86 -2.65
C ALA A 97 -14.43 -6.43 -4.12
N GLY A 98 -13.29 -6.20 -4.73
CA GLY A 98 -13.20 -5.75 -6.11
C GLY A 98 -13.14 -4.26 -6.30
N ASP A 99 -13.38 -3.47 -5.26
CA ASP A 99 -13.35 -2.02 -5.38
C ASP A 99 -11.93 -1.48 -5.33
N VAL A 100 -11.72 -0.34 -5.97
CA VAL A 100 -10.41 0.29 -6.09
C VAL A 100 -10.49 1.72 -5.57
N MET A 101 -9.49 2.15 -4.82
CA MET A 101 -9.35 3.53 -4.37
C MET A 101 -7.99 4.07 -4.76
N TYR A 102 -7.95 5.33 -5.14
CA TYR A 102 -6.70 6.05 -5.33
C TYR A 102 -6.62 7.14 -4.27
N ILE A 103 -5.50 7.21 -3.57
CA ILE A 103 -5.28 8.21 -2.53
C ILE A 103 -4.04 9.00 -2.90
N PRO A 104 -4.20 10.28 -3.20
CA PRO A 104 -3.03 11.10 -3.59
C PRO A 104 -2.15 11.42 -2.40
N LYS A 105 -0.89 11.68 -2.69
CA LYS A 105 0.08 12.15 -1.73
C LYS A 105 -0.48 13.33 -0.95
N ASP A 106 -0.11 13.42 0.31
CA ASP A 106 -0.48 14.49 1.23
C ASP A 106 -1.95 14.46 1.66
N THR A 107 -2.55 13.29 1.63
CA THR A 107 -3.90 13.11 2.14
C THR A 107 -3.86 12.55 3.57
N GLN A 108 -4.65 13.14 4.44
CA GLN A 108 -4.86 12.63 5.79
C GLN A 108 -6.08 11.73 5.76
N VAL A 109 -5.93 10.49 6.18
CA VAL A 109 -7.01 9.51 6.10
C VAL A 109 -7.19 8.76 7.41
N VAL A 110 -8.30 8.05 7.52
CA VAL A 110 -8.46 6.99 8.52
C VAL A 110 -8.84 5.74 7.74
N PHE A 111 -7.94 4.79 7.68
CA PHE A 111 -8.23 3.46 7.14
C PHE A 111 -8.96 2.64 8.20
N GLY A 112 -9.80 1.71 7.79
CA GLY A 112 -10.40 0.84 8.78
C GLY A 112 -11.27 -0.24 8.19
N SER A 113 -11.87 -1.00 9.08
CA SER A 113 -12.90 -1.97 8.76
C SER A 113 -13.83 -2.12 9.94
N PRO A 114 -15.15 -2.13 9.73
CA PRO A 114 -16.08 -2.40 10.81
C PRO A 114 -16.15 -3.89 11.16
N ALA A 115 -15.63 -4.73 10.28
CA ALA A 115 -15.54 -6.16 10.48
C ALA A 115 -14.14 -6.62 10.16
N THR A 116 -13.94 -7.24 9.00
CA THR A 116 -12.61 -7.63 8.56
C THR A 116 -12.44 -7.25 7.11
N CYS A 117 -11.20 -7.06 6.69
CA CYS A 117 -10.91 -6.88 5.27
C CYS A 117 -9.48 -7.26 4.97
N LYS A 118 -9.24 -7.54 3.70
CA LYS A 118 -7.89 -7.71 3.17
C LYS A 118 -7.78 -6.82 1.94
N VAL A 119 -6.71 -6.04 1.89
CA VAL A 119 -6.51 -5.03 0.86
C VAL A 119 -5.12 -5.20 0.27
N LEU A 120 -5.02 -5.15 -1.04
CA LEU A 120 -3.74 -5.02 -1.74
C LEU A 120 -3.47 -3.53 -1.89
N TYR A 121 -2.33 -3.07 -1.41
CA TYR A 121 -1.93 -1.69 -1.64
C TYR A 121 -0.75 -1.64 -2.59
N VAL A 122 -0.70 -0.58 -3.38
CA VAL A 122 0.42 -0.27 -4.26
C VAL A 122 0.79 1.17 -3.99
N THR A 123 2.06 1.44 -3.74
CA THR A 123 2.52 2.79 -3.40
C THR A 123 3.64 3.24 -4.33
N TYR A 124 3.74 4.55 -4.49
CA TYR A 124 4.84 5.18 -5.19
C TYR A 124 5.24 6.41 -4.38
N PRO A 125 6.53 6.54 -4.03
CA PRO A 125 7.64 5.63 -4.33
C PRO A 125 7.64 4.37 -3.45
N ALA A 126 8.52 3.44 -3.80
CA ALA A 126 8.60 2.16 -3.09
C ALA A 126 9.03 2.31 -1.64
N ASN A 127 9.82 3.34 -1.32
CA ASN A 127 10.24 3.58 0.05
C ASN A 127 9.23 4.42 0.83
N TRP A 128 7.96 4.11 0.69
CA TRP A 128 6.87 4.89 1.23
C TRP A 128 6.97 5.15 2.73
N ALA A 129 7.56 4.22 3.47
CA ALA A 129 7.66 4.38 4.92
C ALA A 129 8.77 5.36 5.32
N GLU A 130 9.59 5.79 4.36
CA GLU A 130 10.73 6.67 4.63
C GLU A 130 10.56 8.07 4.09
N VAL A 131 9.51 8.36 3.39
CA VAL A 131 9.32 9.68 2.77
C VAL A 131 8.37 10.56 3.54
#